data_a36fe7dc243e7e92757994dc2c9bd850
#
_entry.id   a36fe7dc243e7e92757994dc2c9bd850
#
_cell.length_a   1.000
_cell.length_b   1.000
_cell.length_c   1.000
_cell.angle_alpha   90.00
_cell.angle_beta   90.00
_cell.angle_gamma   90.00
#
_symmetry.space_group_name_H-M   'P 1'
#
loop_
_entity.id
_entity.type
_entity.pdbx_description
1 polymer ?
#
loop_
_entity_poly.entity_id
_entity_poly.type
_entity_poly.pdbx_seq_one_letter_code
_entity_poly.pdbx_strand_id
1 'polypeptide(L)'
;MTNENILKINWSLGNTCNLDCSYCPTELKDGTTAFPKIEVLRPAFVHLLEQARAFSLIQIDISSGEPTACEALKILMLENTSPSIHFKLQSNAQAEIKWWEQVFPKIYAIDLTYHCHTNIEHFIQVAELLKNKPEFLIKVAHTDTDWDNCQQSYIRLKEAGFPTAIQMLYKNFTKGNNQYLDYNKQQWDTYYRSIGINPDKPAEVSTTIEFKRMHNLNNFYGHLCYAGVNQVIVDSFGYVYRGWCKSNGHMGNIYKGTFEIDSNPRACPRFQCNNGFDLMAPKSEKSWGIA
;
A
#
# COMPACT_ATOMS: atom_id res chain seq x y z
N MET A 1 -24.90 -4.80 -6.23
CA MET A 1 -23.63 -4.17 -5.79
C MET A 1 -23.85 -2.68 -5.91
N THR A 2 -23.93 -1.98 -4.79
CA THR A 2 -24.02 -0.52 -4.77
C THR A 2 -22.77 0.02 -5.46
N ASN A 3 -22.94 0.75 -6.56
CA ASN A 3 -21.87 1.48 -7.23
C ASN A 3 -21.46 2.62 -6.29
N GLU A 4 -20.72 2.30 -5.23
CA GLU A 4 -20.14 3.31 -4.37
C GLU A 4 -19.12 4.09 -5.20
N ASN A 5 -19.35 5.39 -5.31
CA ASN A 5 -18.42 6.29 -5.99
C ASN A 5 -17.26 6.59 -5.04
N ILE A 6 -16.23 5.72 -5.05
CA ILE A 6 -15.09 5.74 -4.14
C ILE A 6 -13.87 6.34 -4.83
N LEU A 7 -13.25 7.31 -4.18
CA LEU A 7 -11.89 7.76 -4.52
C LEU A 7 -10.87 7.03 -3.64
N LYS A 8 -9.93 6.34 -4.27
CA LYS A 8 -8.79 5.69 -3.58
C LYS A 8 -7.54 6.52 -3.75
N ILE A 9 -6.86 6.79 -2.64
CA ILE A 9 -5.65 7.59 -2.62
C ILE A 9 -4.56 6.79 -1.90
N ASN A 10 -3.44 6.55 -2.56
CA ASN A 10 -2.26 6.05 -1.88
C ASN A 10 -1.30 7.22 -1.66
N TRP A 11 -1.10 7.60 -0.40
CA TRP A 11 -0.33 8.78 -0.03
C TRP A 11 0.96 8.39 0.70
N SER A 12 2.09 8.65 0.06
CA SER A 12 3.42 8.57 0.65
C SER A 12 3.76 9.92 1.28
N LEU A 13 3.78 10.01 2.61
CA LEU A 13 4.03 11.28 3.32
C LEU A 13 5.52 11.63 3.43
N GLY A 14 6.40 10.63 3.44
CA GLY A 14 7.84 10.80 3.60
C GLY A 14 8.51 9.43 3.64
N ASN A 15 9.81 9.39 3.93
CA ASN A 15 10.57 8.14 4.00
C ASN A 15 11.30 7.92 5.33
N THR A 16 10.92 8.64 6.39
CA THR A 16 11.45 8.39 7.74
C THR A 16 10.86 7.09 8.28
N CYS A 17 11.71 6.18 8.72
CA CYS A 17 11.30 4.92 9.36
C CYS A 17 12.08 4.72 10.66
N ASN A 18 11.45 4.12 11.65
CA ASN A 18 12.05 3.74 12.93
C ASN A 18 12.75 2.37 12.89
N LEU A 19 12.69 1.67 11.75
CA LEU A 19 13.40 0.42 11.51
C LEU A 19 14.42 0.57 10.38
N ASP A 20 15.55 -0.14 10.50
CA ASP A 20 16.59 -0.23 9.47
C ASP A 20 16.67 -1.64 8.88
N CYS A 21 15.55 -2.10 8.29
CA CYS A 21 15.48 -3.42 7.66
C CYS A 21 16.48 -3.52 6.49
N SER A 22 17.33 -4.55 6.48
CA SER A 22 18.38 -4.72 5.46
C SER A 22 17.83 -4.91 4.03
N TYR A 23 16.64 -5.45 3.90
CA TYR A 23 15.95 -5.68 2.61
C TYR A 23 15.14 -4.48 2.13
N CYS A 24 14.92 -3.47 2.99
CA CYS A 24 14.21 -2.26 2.57
C CYS A 24 15.19 -1.32 1.85
N PRO A 25 14.82 -0.84 0.63
CA PRO A 25 15.65 0.14 -0.07
C PRO A 25 15.92 1.38 0.79
N THR A 26 17.16 1.85 0.75
CA THR A 26 17.60 3.01 1.57
C THR A 26 16.71 4.23 1.33
N GLU A 27 16.38 4.51 0.09
CA GLU A 27 15.52 5.64 -0.31
C GLU A 27 14.07 5.58 0.22
N LEU A 28 13.65 4.46 0.82
CA LEU A 28 12.33 4.33 1.45
C LEU A 28 12.35 4.46 2.98
N LYS A 29 13.54 4.60 3.60
CA LYS A 29 13.69 4.57 5.07
C LYS A 29 14.72 5.55 5.64
N ASP A 30 15.51 6.23 4.79
CA ASP A 30 16.68 7.01 5.22
C ASP A 30 16.36 8.40 5.80
N GLY A 31 15.10 8.80 5.80
CA GLY A 31 14.67 10.10 6.32
C GLY A 31 15.08 11.30 5.46
N THR A 32 15.62 11.09 4.26
CA THR A 32 16.00 12.19 3.35
C THR A 32 14.80 13.00 2.88
N THR A 33 13.62 12.40 2.87
CA THR A 33 12.35 13.10 2.64
C THR A 33 11.56 13.14 3.95
N ALA A 34 11.68 14.25 4.66
CA ALA A 34 11.01 14.45 5.93
C ALA A 34 9.48 14.43 5.78
N PHE A 35 8.78 14.03 6.83
CA PHE A 35 7.33 14.16 6.91
C PHE A 35 6.91 15.64 6.85
N PRO A 36 5.79 15.96 6.19
CA PRO A 36 5.27 17.32 6.16
C PRO A 36 4.84 17.74 7.57
N LYS A 37 5.01 19.04 7.87
CA LYS A 37 4.44 19.63 9.08
C LYS A 37 2.93 19.78 8.92
N ILE A 38 2.20 19.93 10.03
CA ILE A 38 0.74 20.05 10.01
C ILE A 38 0.26 21.30 9.25
N GLU A 39 1.06 22.38 9.26
CA GLU A 39 0.77 23.61 8.53
C GLU A 39 0.78 23.41 7.01
N VAL A 40 1.48 22.37 6.51
CA VAL A 40 1.50 21.98 5.10
C VAL A 40 0.45 20.90 4.82
N LEU A 41 0.31 19.94 5.72
CA LEU A 41 -0.57 18.78 5.51
C LEU A 41 -2.05 19.15 5.59
N ARG A 42 -2.44 20.03 6.52
CA ARG A 42 -3.84 20.44 6.69
C ARG A 42 -4.41 21.18 5.46
N PRO A 43 -3.77 22.22 4.88
CA PRO A 43 -4.26 22.83 3.65
C PRO A 43 -4.31 21.87 2.47
N ALA A 44 -3.31 20.96 2.34
CA ALA A 44 -3.28 19.95 1.31
C ALA A 44 -4.49 18.99 1.44
N PHE A 45 -4.81 18.59 2.67
CA PHE A 45 -5.97 17.74 2.94
C PHE A 45 -7.29 18.44 2.61
N VAL A 46 -7.44 19.72 2.95
CA VAL A 46 -8.62 20.53 2.58
C VAL A 46 -8.76 20.58 1.05
N HIS A 47 -7.68 20.89 0.34
CA HIS A 47 -7.70 20.90 -1.13
C HIS A 47 -8.07 19.53 -1.72
N LEU A 48 -7.55 18.44 -1.13
CA LEU A 48 -7.93 17.08 -1.52
C LEU A 48 -9.45 16.87 -1.40
N LEU A 49 -10.06 17.27 -0.28
CA LEU A 49 -11.49 17.12 -0.06
C LEU A 49 -12.33 17.95 -1.04
N GLU A 50 -11.86 19.12 -1.41
CA GLU A 50 -12.50 19.96 -2.44
C GLU A 50 -12.50 19.25 -3.80
N GLN A 51 -11.38 18.66 -4.21
CA GLN A 51 -11.28 17.88 -5.44
C GLN A 51 -12.13 16.59 -5.38
N ALA A 52 -12.25 15.99 -4.20
CA ALA A 52 -12.95 14.74 -3.98
C ALA A 52 -14.46 14.90 -3.69
N ARG A 53 -15.01 16.12 -3.71
CA ARG A 53 -16.42 16.41 -3.32
C ARG A 53 -17.50 15.61 -4.08
N ALA A 54 -17.19 15.10 -5.27
CA ALA A 54 -18.10 14.29 -6.07
C ALA A 54 -18.17 12.82 -5.63
N PHE A 55 -17.25 12.38 -4.75
CA PHE A 55 -17.18 11.00 -4.28
C PHE A 55 -17.95 10.83 -2.97
N SER A 56 -18.64 9.71 -2.84
CA SER A 56 -19.38 9.35 -1.62
C SER A 56 -18.46 8.84 -0.51
N LEU A 57 -17.30 8.31 -0.87
CA LEU A 57 -16.29 7.78 0.04
C LEU A 57 -14.89 8.10 -0.47
N ILE A 58 -14.00 8.48 0.45
CA ILE A 58 -12.59 8.74 0.18
C ILE A 58 -11.77 7.78 1.05
N GLN A 59 -11.09 6.83 0.41
CA GLN A 59 -10.16 5.93 1.10
C GLN A 59 -8.74 6.44 0.93
N ILE A 60 -8.08 6.75 2.04
CA ILE A 60 -6.70 7.27 2.07
C ILE A 60 -5.78 6.21 2.66
N ASP A 61 -5.00 5.60 1.80
CA ASP A 61 -4.04 4.54 2.10
C ASP A 61 -2.67 5.18 2.35
N ILE A 62 -2.27 5.27 3.60
CA ILE A 62 -1.01 5.90 4.01
C ILE A 62 0.08 4.83 4.11
N SER A 63 1.13 5.04 3.35
CA SER A 63 2.28 4.14 3.27
C SER A 63 3.59 4.93 3.15
N SER A 64 4.73 4.23 3.15
CA SER A 64 6.08 4.79 3.01
C SER A 64 6.70 5.28 4.32
N GLY A 65 7.98 4.91 4.54
CA GLY A 65 8.61 5.04 5.83
C GLY A 65 7.80 4.29 6.90
N GLU A 66 7.67 4.91 8.07
CA GLU A 66 6.73 4.45 9.09
C GLU A 66 5.71 5.56 9.40
N PRO A 67 4.44 5.43 8.98
CA PRO A 67 3.44 6.47 9.15
C PRO A 67 3.19 6.90 10.59
N THR A 68 3.39 6.00 11.56
CA THR A 68 3.20 6.32 12.98
C THR A 68 4.25 7.29 13.53
N ALA A 69 5.37 7.48 12.82
CA ALA A 69 6.38 8.50 13.15
C ALA A 69 5.98 9.90 12.65
N CYS A 70 4.90 10.05 11.88
CA CYS A 70 4.41 11.33 11.38
C CYS A 70 3.41 11.96 12.35
N GLU A 71 3.85 12.86 13.22
CA GLU A 71 2.96 13.55 14.18
C GLU A 71 1.88 14.37 13.47
N ALA A 72 2.19 15.00 12.33
CA ALA A 72 1.21 15.75 11.54
C ALA A 72 0.06 14.86 11.03
N LEU A 73 0.35 13.60 10.64
CA LEU A 73 -0.67 12.65 10.27
C LEU A 73 -1.59 12.33 11.45
N LYS A 74 -1.01 12.08 12.62
CA LYS A 74 -1.79 11.81 13.84
C LYS A 74 -2.76 12.96 14.14
N ILE A 75 -2.27 14.20 14.14
CA ILE A 75 -3.09 15.39 14.35
C ILE A 75 -4.21 15.45 13.32
N LEU A 76 -3.90 15.29 12.04
CA LEU A 76 -4.88 15.33 10.95
C LEU A 76 -5.98 14.26 11.12
N MET A 77 -5.59 13.04 11.48
CA MET A 77 -6.55 11.95 11.73
C MET A 77 -7.47 12.27 12.90
N LEU A 78 -6.93 12.82 13.99
CA LEU A 78 -7.71 13.16 15.19
C LEU A 78 -8.68 14.32 14.92
N GLU A 79 -8.28 15.31 14.14
CA GLU A 79 -9.11 16.45 13.73
C GLU A 79 -10.23 16.06 12.75
N ASN A 80 -10.03 14.99 11.95
CA ASN A 80 -11.03 14.56 10.98
C ASN A 80 -12.27 13.98 11.65
N THR A 81 -13.43 14.55 11.34
CA THR A 81 -14.75 14.11 11.86
C THR A 81 -15.67 13.56 10.77
N SER A 82 -15.24 13.60 9.50
CA SER A 82 -16.06 13.13 8.39
C SER A 82 -16.16 11.61 8.34
N PRO A 83 -17.36 11.02 8.34
CA PRO A 83 -17.54 9.58 8.23
C PRO A 83 -17.25 9.04 6.82
N SER A 84 -17.20 9.92 5.81
CA SER A 84 -16.87 9.54 4.44
C SER A 84 -15.38 9.46 4.15
N ILE A 85 -14.51 9.65 5.15
CA ILE A 85 -13.07 9.55 5.01
C ILE A 85 -12.57 8.34 5.79
N HIS A 86 -12.06 7.36 5.07
CA HIS A 86 -11.50 6.14 5.61
C HIS A 86 -9.98 6.14 5.54
N PHE A 87 -9.31 6.26 6.70
CA PHE A 87 -7.87 6.10 6.78
C PHE A 87 -7.49 4.61 6.84
N LYS A 88 -6.64 4.20 5.92
CA LYS A 88 -5.95 2.91 5.95
C LYS A 88 -4.47 3.15 6.19
N LEU A 89 -3.89 2.48 7.18
CA LEU A 89 -2.47 2.58 7.48
C LEU A 89 -1.75 1.28 7.10
N GLN A 90 -0.51 1.43 6.61
CA GLN A 90 0.46 0.35 6.52
C GLN A 90 1.59 0.65 7.51
N SER A 91 1.79 -0.20 8.52
CA SER A 91 2.70 0.09 9.63
C SER A 91 3.45 -1.15 10.09
N ASN A 92 4.67 -0.93 10.62
CA ASN A 92 5.45 -1.96 11.28
C ASN A 92 5.03 -2.22 12.75
N ALA A 93 4.02 -1.51 13.23
CA ALA A 93 3.44 -1.64 14.57
C ALA A 93 4.40 -1.31 15.74
N GLN A 94 5.51 -0.60 15.52
CA GLN A 94 6.49 -0.32 16.58
C GLN A 94 6.21 0.96 17.38
N ALA A 95 5.14 1.71 17.07
CA ALA A 95 4.71 2.84 17.88
C ALA A 95 4.22 2.36 19.27
N GLU A 96 4.32 3.22 20.26
CA GLU A 96 3.83 2.95 21.62
C GLU A 96 2.32 2.62 21.61
N ILE A 97 1.88 1.74 22.52
CA ILE A 97 0.46 1.35 22.65
C ILE A 97 -0.45 2.58 22.79
N LYS A 98 -0.03 3.58 23.59
CA LYS A 98 -0.76 4.84 23.78
C LYS A 98 -1.03 5.59 22.47
N TRP A 99 -0.10 5.53 21.50
CA TRP A 99 -0.30 6.12 20.18
C TRP A 99 -1.45 5.43 19.46
N TRP A 100 -1.46 4.11 19.48
CA TRP A 100 -2.50 3.29 18.85
C TRP A 100 -3.88 3.49 19.50
N GLU A 101 -3.95 3.54 20.83
CA GLU A 101 -5.19 3.82 21.56
C GLU A 101 -5.81 5.15 21.14
N GLN A 102 -4.99 6.19 20.93
CA GLN A 102 -5.46 7.51 20.52
C GLN A 102 -6.02 7.53 19.10
N VAL A 103 -5.36 6.88 18.16
CA VAL A 103 -5.77 6.92 16.74
C VAL A 103 -6.73 5.79 16.36
N PHE A 104 -6.88 4.77 17.19
CA PHE A 104 -7.76 3.63 16.93
C PHE A 104 -9.15 4.02 16.40
N PRO A 105 -9.88 5.00 16.97
CA PRO A 105 -11.21 5.35 16.46
C PRO A 105 -11.20 5.91 15.04
N LYS A 106 -10.05 6.41 14.58
CA LYS A 106 -9.89 7.08 13.27
C LYS A 106 -9.40 6.16 12.17
N ILE A 107 -8.87 4.98 12.52
CA ILE A 107 -8.42 3.98 11.56
C ILE A 107 -9.63 3.16 11.12
N TYR A 108 -9.88 3.12 9.81
CA TYR A 108 -10.87 2.22 9.21
C TYR A 108 -10.24 0.86 8.86
N ALA A 109 -9.06 0.88 8.25
CA ALA A 109 -8.37 -0.31 7.78
C ALA A 109 -6.88 -0.26 8.16
N ILE A 110 -6.27 -1.43 8.37
CA ILE A 110 -4.85 -1.49 8.68
C ILE A 110 -4.20 -2.78 8.19
N ASP A 111 -3.05 -2.59 7.54
CA ASP A 111 -2.11 -3.66 7.22
C ASP A 111 -0.89 -3.53 8.15
N LEU A 112 -0.76 -4.44 9.10
CA LEU A 112 0.44 -4.51 9.95
C LEU A 112 1.48 -5.39 9.30
N THR A 113 2.71 -4.91 9.18
CA THR A 113 3.83 -5.71 8.69
C THR A 113 4.75 -6.09 9.85
N TYR A 114 4.80 -7.37 10.17
CA TYR A 114 5.77 -7.90 11.15
C TYR A 114 7.11 -8.15 10.48
N HIS A 115 8.16 -7.60 11.10
CA HIS A 115 9.55 -7.78 10.70
C HIS A 115 10.25 -8.68 11.74
N CYS A 116 10.79 -9.82 11.33
CA CYS A 116 11.22 -10.90 12.23
C CYS A 116 12.34 -10.54 13.22
N HIS A 117 13.00 -9.38 13.04
CA HIS A 117 13.98 -8.83 13.96
C HIS A 117 13.38 -7.87 15.02
N THR A 118 12.04 -7.72 15.07
CA THR A 118 11.36 -6.86 16.04
C THR A 118 10.70 -7.65 17.18
N ASN A 119 10.22 -6.93 18.20
CA ASN A 119 9.58 -7.57 19.35
C ASN A 119 8.17 -8.07 19.02
N ILE A 120 8.01 -9.39 18.96
CA ILE A 120 6.73 -10.01 18.61
C ILE A 120 5.67 -9.81 19.71
N GLU A 121 6.04 -9.71 20.99
CA GLU A 121 5.07 -9.51 22.08
C GLU A 121 4.43 -8.12 21.99
N HIS A 122 5.25 -7.08 21.72
CA HIS A 122 4.73 -5.74 21.47
C HIS A 122 3.84 -5.71 20.23
N PHE A 123 4.26 -6.37 19.15
CA PHE A 123 3.48 -6.48 17.92
C PHE A 123 2.11 -7.14 18.17
N ILE A 124 2.06 -8.23 18.94
CA ILE A 124 0.83 -8.91 19.32
C ILE A 124 -0.09 -7.98 20.13
N GLN A 125 0.44 -7.19 21.07
CA GLN A 125 -0.36 -6.22 21.83
C GLN A 125 -1.02 -5.19 20.92
N VAL A 126 -0.30 -4.66 19.94
CA VAL A 126 -0.85 -3.73 18.94
C VAL A 126 -1.90 -4.44 18.07
N ALA A 127 -1.61 -5.66 17.62
CA ALA A 127 -2.54 -6.45 16.80
C ALA A 127 -3.84 -6.75 17.54
N GLU A 128 -3.78 -7.10 18.83
CA GLU A 128 -4.96 -7.32 19.68
C GLU A 128 -5.85 -6.08 19.77
N LEU A 129 -5.26 -4.89 19.91
CA LEU A 129 -6.00 -3.64 19.92
C LEU A 129 -6.73 -3.39 18.59
N LEU A 130 -6.13 -3.79 17.47
CA LEU A 130 -6.60 -3.43 16.13
C LEU A 130 -7.40 -4.52 15.41
N LYS A 131 -7.43 -5.75 15.89
CA LYS A 131 -7.99 -6.93 15.21
C LYS A 131 -9.47 -6.82 14.79
N ASN A 132 -10.23 -5.94 15.45
CA ASN A 132 -11.65 -5.73 15.15
C ASN A 132 -11.91 -4.64 14.08
N LYS A 133 -10.87 -4.13 13.43
CA LYS A 133 -11.06 -3.21 12.30
C LYS A 133 -11.65 -3.94 11.09
N PRO A 134 -12.50 -3.26 10.28
CA PRO A 134 -13.17 -3.90 9.13
C PRO A 134 -12.21 -4.56 8.14
N GLU A 135 -11.08 -3.92 7.89
CA GLU A 135 -10.00 -4.47 7.07
C GLU A 135 -8.72 -4.52 7.92
N PHE A 136 -8.50 -5.64 8.58
CA PHE A 136 -7.30 -5.91 9.37
C PHE A 136 -6.54 -7.09 8.77
N LEU A 137 -5.27 -6.88 8.49
CA LEU A 137 -4.38 -7.92 7.98
C LEU A 137 -2.98 -7.79 8.59
N ILE A 138 -2.41 -8.91 9.00
CA ILE A 138 -0.99 -9.01 9.32
C ILE A 138 -0.25 -9.60 8.13
N LYS A 139 0.86 -8.96 7.75
CA LYS A 139 1.82 -9.48 6.78
C LYS A 139 3.12 -9.79 7.52
N VAL A 140 3.65 -10.96 7.35
CA VAL A 140 4.99 -11.30 7.88
C VAL A 140 5.99 -11.17 6.73
N ALA A 141 6.92 -10.23 6.87
CA ALA A 141 7.96 -9.97 5.88
C ALA A 141 8.98 -11.12 5.89
N HIS A 142 8.88 -12.05 4.94
CA HIS A 142 9.79 -13.17 4.85
C HIS A 142 11.03 -12.80 4.04
N THR A 143 12.21 -13.04 4.59
CA THR A 143 13.47 -12.99 3.85
C THR A 143 13.87 -14.37 3.37
N ASP A 144 14.64 -14.44 2.31
CA ASP A 144 15.17 -15.71 1.78
C ASP A 144 16.21 -16.33 2.72
N THR A 145 16.94 -15.50 3.46
CA THR A 145 18.04 -15.90 4.37
C THR A 145 17.60 -16.22 5.80
N ASP A 146 16.48 -15.66 6.28
CA ASP A 146 15.94 -15.88 7.62
C ASP A 146 14.52 -16.46 7.58
N TRP A 147 14.28 -17.27 6.57
CA TRP A 147 12.96 -17.82 6.26
C TRP A 147 12.32 -18.58 7.44
N ASP A 148 13.10 -19.42 8.12
CA ASP A 148 12.57 -20.30 9.18
C ASP A 148 12.10 -19.50 10.39
N ASN A 149 12.81 -18.45 10.79
CA ASN A 149 12.40 -17.55 11.87
C ASN A 149 11.13 -16.77 11.48
N CYS A 150 11.07 -16.29 10.23
CA CYS A 150 9.88 -15.62 9.72
C CYS A 150 8.68 -16.57 9.68
N GLN A 151 8.90 -17.84 9.29
CA GLN A 151 7.87 -18.87 9.25
C GLN A 151 7.35 -19.24 10.65
N GLN A 152 8.23 -19.32 11.66
CA GLN A 152 7.81 -19.53 13.05
C GLN A 152 6.94 -18.38 13.54
N SER A 153 7.32 -17.14 13.24
CA SER A 153 6.55 -15.94 13.58
C SER A 153 5.18 -15.93 12.88
N TYR A 154 5.13 -16.31 11.60
CA TYR A 154 3.89 -16.46 10.84
C TYR A 154 2.95 -17.47 11.49
N ILE A 155 3.46 -18.65 11.85
CA ILE A 155 2.68 -19.70 12.51
C ILE A 155 2.15 -19.19 13.85
N ARG A 156 3.00 -18.60 14.68
CA ARG A 156 2.63 -18.04 15.98
C ARG A 156 1.50 -17.01 15.90
N LEU A 157 1.59 -16.06 14.96
CA LEU A 157 0.56 -15.04 14.77
C LEU A 157 -0.76 -15.65 14.28
N LYS A 158 -0.68 -16.67 13.42
CA LYS A 158 -1.85 -17.38 12.93
C LYS A 158 -2.52 -18.22 14.02
N GLU A 159 -1.74 -18.89 14.87
CA GLU A 159 -2.23 -19.64 16.04
C GLU A 159 -2.86 -18.73 17.10
N ALA A 160 -2.39 -17.48 17.21
CA ALA A 160 -3.03 -16.43 18.01
C ALA A 160 -4.36 -15.93 17.41
N GLY A 161 -4.80 -16.47 16.27
CA GLY A 161 -6.09 -16.18 15.64
C GLY A 161 -6.11 -14.94 14.74
N PHE A 162 -4.96 -14.39 14.38
CA PHE A 162 -4.92 -13.23 13.48
C PHE A 162 -4.98 -13.64 12.00
N PRO A 163 -5.68 -12.87 11.14
CA PRO A 163 -5.57 -13.00 9.69
C PRO A 163 -4.15 -12.64 9.25
N THR A 164 -3.37 -13.65 8.91
CA THR A 164 -1.93 -13.51 8.66
C THR A 164 -1.56 -14.03 7.27
N ALA A 165 -0.76 -13.27 6.54
CA ALA A 165 -0.25 -13.61 5.21
C ALA A 165 1.28 -13.56 5.18
N ILE A 166 1.87 -14.41 4.33
CA ILE A 166 3.28 -14.34 3.98
C ILE A 166 3.48 -13.20 2.98
N GLN A 167 4.40 -12.28 3.26
CA GLN A 167 4.82 -11.25 2.33
C GLN A 167 6.18 -11.61 1.73
N MET A 168 6.17 -11.94 0.44
CA MET A 168 7.40 -12.13 -0.33
C MET A 168 8.00 -10.77 -0.67
N LEU A 169 9.30 -10.59 -0.47
CA LEU A 169 10.03 -9.33 -0.60
C LEU A 169 10.75 -9.21 -1.94
N TYR A 170 11.05 -7.98 -2.33
CA TYR A 170 11.73 -7.66 -3.59
C TYR A 170 13.16 -7.17 -3.35
N LYS A 171 14.09 -7.53 -4.24
CA LYS A 171 15.49 -7.03 -4.22
C LYS A 171 15.59 -5.54 -4.58
N ASN A 172 14.74 -5.07 -5.51
CA ASN A 172 14.85 -3.75 -6.15
C ASN A 172 13.49 -3.10 -6.36
N PHE A 173 12.74 -2.95 -5.27
CA PHE A 173 11.37 -2.45 -5.31
C PHE A 173 11.20 -1.10 -6.02
N THR A 174 12.17 -0.18 -5.85
CA THR A 174 12.08 1.21 -6.37
C THR A 174 12.50 1.38 -7.83
N LYS A 175 13.20 0.41 -8.41
CA LYS A 175 13.77 0.52 -9.78
C LYS A 175 12.86 -0.02 -10.87
N GLY A 176 11.60 -0.32 -10.55
CA GLY A 176 10.64 -0.87 -11.53
C GLY A 176 10.95 -2.31 -11.97
N ASN A 177 12.02 -2.89 -11.45
CA ASN A 177 12.37 -4.29 -11.65
C ASN A 177 11.90 -5.06 -10.40
N ASN A 178 10.68 -5.60 -10.45
CA ASN A 178 10.08 -6.33 -9.35
C ASN A 178 10.68 -7.75 -9.21
N GLN A 179 12.01 -7.82 -9.11
CA GLN A 179 12.68 -9.07 -8.86
C GLN A 179 12.59 -9.41 -7.38
N TYR A 180 11.99 -10.56 -7.06
CA TYR A 180 11.94 -11.08 -5.69
C TYR A 180 13.33 -11.43 -5.16
N LEU A 181 13.47 -11.54 -3.83
CA LEU A 181 14.64 -12.13 -3.20
C LEU A 181 14.87 -13.57 -3.72
N ASP A 182 16.01 -14.17 -3.44
CA ASP A 182 16.43 -15.46 -4.01
C ASP A 182 15.77 -16.65 -3.29
N TYR A 183 14.43 -16.63 -3.24
CA TYR A 183 13.66 -17.73 -2.66
C TYR A 183 13.88 -19.02 -3.45
N ASN A 184 14.14 -20.11 -2.71
CA ASN A 184 14.23 -21.43 -3.29
C ASN A 184 12.82 -22.01 -3.58
N LYS A 185 12.79 -23.17 -4.24
CA LYS A 185 11.53 -23.85 -4.61
C LYS A 185 10.65 -24.14 -3.37
N GLN A 186 11.23 -24.60 -2.27
CA GLN A 186 10.47 -24.96 -1.06
C GLN A 186 9.81 -23.72 -0.43
N GLN A 187 10.48 -22.59 -0.43
CA GLN A 187 9.95 -21.30 0.07
C GLN A 187 8.77 -20.82 -0.80
N TRP A 188 8.91 -20.91 -2.14
CA TRP A 188 7.82 -20.63 -3.06
C TRP A 188 6.65 -21.58 -2.88
N ASP A 189 6.88 -22.88 -2.75
CA ASP A 189 5.84 -23.88 -2.53
C ASP A 189 5.08 -23.60 -1.22
N THR A 190 5.79 -23.21 -0.16
CA THR A 190 5.18 -22.83 1.12
C THR A 190 4.30 -21.58 0.97
N TYR A 191 4.79 -20.56 0.26
CA TYR A 191 4.02 -19.38 -0.05
C TYR A 191 2.74 -19.71 -0.82
N TYR A 192 2.83 -20.47 -1.93
CA TYR A 192 1.65 -20.85 -2.72
C TYR A 192 0.62 -21.62 -1.90
N ARG A 193 1.05 -22.57 -1.08
CA ARG A 193 0.12 -23.27 -0.16
C ARG A 193 -0.53 -22.33 0.84
N SER A 194 0.17 -21.33 1.32
CA SER A 194 -0.38 -20.36 2.29
C SER A 194 -1.53 -19.52 1.71
N ILE A 195 -1.57 -19.33 0.39
CA ILE A 195 -2.64 -18.62 -0.34
C ILE A 195 -3.63 -19.58 -1.01
N GLY A 196 -3.59 -20.88 -0.67
CA GLY A 196 -4.53 -21.88 -1.17
C GLY A 196 -4.24 -22.38 -2.59
N ILE A 197 -3.05 -22.13 -3.13
CA ILE A 197 -2.61 -22.59 -4.45
C ILE A 197 -1.80 -23.87 -4.31
N ASN A 198 -2.12 -24.88 -5.14
CA ASN A 198 -1.30 -26.08 -5.21
C ASN A 198 -0.05 -25.86 -6.09
N PRO A 199 1.17 -25.86 -5.48
CA PRO A 199 2.40 -25.59 -6.24
C PRO A 199 2.74 -26.64 -7.29
N ASP A 200 2.17 -27.86 -7.16
CA ASP A 200 2.37 -28.96 -8.13
C ASP A 200 1.46 -28.84 -9.35
N LYS A 201 0.59 -27.84 -9.39
CA LYS A 201 -0.30 -27.51 -10.51
C LYS A 201 0.11 -26.20 -11.20
N PRO A 202 0.93 -26.24 -12.27
CA PRO A 202 1.39 -25.02 -12.94
C PRO A 202 0.28 -24.09 -13.41
N ALA A 203 -0.88 -24.64 -13.79
CA ALA A 203 -2.04 -23.84 -14.21
C ALA A 203 -2.59 -22.98 -13.04
N GLU A 204 -2.62 -23.49 -11.80
CA GLU A 204 -3.04 -22.73 -10.63
C GLU A 204 -2.00 -21.65 -10.28
N VAL A 205 -0.71 -22.00 -10.26
CA VAL A 205 0.40 -21.07 -10.00
C VAL A 205 0.38 -19.90 -10.98
N SER A 206 0.11 -20.16 -12.27
CA SER A 206 0.09 -19.13 -13.32
C SER A 206 -1.01 -18.07 -13.15
N THR A 207 -2.03 -18.34 -12.33
CA THR A 207 -3.10 -17.38 -12.03
C THR A 207 -2.69 -16.32 -11.01
N THR A 208 -1.65 -16.58 -10.20
CA THR A 208 -1.23 -15.71 -9.11
C THR A 208 -0.64 -14.40 -9.61
N ILE A 209 -0.78 -13.36 -8.79
CA ILE A 209 -0.23 -12.04 -9.14
C ILE A 209 1.30 -12.07 -9.16
N GLU A 210 1.92 -12.87 -8.29
CA GLU A 210 3.38 -13.04 -8.20
C GLU A 210 3.92 -13.67 -9.48
N PHE A 211 3.29 -14.75 -9.95
CA PHE A 211 3.66 -15.38 -11.22
C PHE A 211 3.53 -14.39 -12.38
N LYS A 212 2.39 -13.71 -12.45
CA LYS A 212 2.15 -12.72 -13.53
C LYS A 212 3.17 -11.57 -13.50
N ARG A 213 3.57 -11.11 -12.31
CA ARG A 213 4.62 -10.09 -12.15
C ARG A 213 5.99 -10.61 -12.59
N MET A 214 6.40 -11.81 -12.15
CA MET A 214 7.68 -12.41 -12.53
C MET A 214 7.81 -12.62 -14.03
N HIS A 215 6.71 -12.95 -14.69
CA HIS A 215 6.67 -13.23 -16.14
C HIS A 215 6.17 -12.04 -16.98
N ASN A 216 5.99 -10.85 -16.39
CA ASN A 216 5.54 -9.63 -17.08
C ASN A 216 4.20 -9.81 -17.84
N LEU A 217 3.28 -10.58 -17.29
CA LEU A 217 1.99 -10.91 -17.93
C LEU A 217 0.90 -9.85 -17.70
N ASN A 218 1.11 -8.85 -16.83
CA ASN A 218 0.16 -7.78 -16.55
C ASN A 218 0.26 -6.67 -17.63
N ASN A 219 -0.16 -6.97 -18.85
CA ASN A 219 -0.11 -6.04 -19.97
C ASN A 219 -1.47 -5.41 -20.23
N PHE A 220 -1.55 -4.08 -20.03
CA PHE A 220 -2.75 -3.29 -20.28
C PHE A 220 -2.52 -2.18 -21.32
N TYR A 221 -1.51 -2.32 -22.18
CA TYR A 221 -1.26 -1.35 -23.25
C TYR A 221 -2.50 -1.14 -24.12
N GLY A 222 -2.93 0.12 -24.26
CA GLY A 222 -4.11 0.50 -25.01
C GLY A 222 -5.46 0.31 -24.30
N HIS A 223 -5.51 -0.32 -23.13
CA HIS A 223 -6.75 -0.35 -22.32
C HIS A 223 -7.04 1.03 -21.72
N LEU A 224 -8.32 1.42 -21.61
CA LEU A 224 -8.69 2.62 -20.84
C LEU A 224 -8.48 2.33 -19.35
N CYS A 225 -7.59 3.09 -18.72
CA CYS A 225 -7.26 2.98 -17.30
C CYS A 225 -7.92 4.11 -16.52
N TYR A 226 -8.65 3.77 -15.47
CA TYR A 226 -9.36 4.72 -14.59
C TYR A 226 -8.44 5.29 -13.48
N ALA A 227 -7.17 4.94 -13.45
CA ALA A 227 -6.20 5.64 -12.63
C ALA A 227 -6.15 7.12 -13.04
N GLY A 228 -6.24 8.01 -12.06
CA GLY A 228 -6.43 9.45 -12.22
C GLY A 228 -7.89 9.91 -12.08
N VAL A 229 -8.87 9.01 -12.28
CA VAL A 229 -10.31 9.31 -12.16
C VAL A 229 -10.84 8.95 -10.79
N ASN A 230 -10.70 7.70 -10.37
CA ASN A 230 -11.17 7.18 -9.09
C ASN A 230 -10.06 6.62 -8.21
N GLN A 231 -8.83 6.77 -8.64
CA GLN A 231 -7.62 6.36 -7.93
C GLN A 231 -6.47 7.28 -8.29
N VAL A 232 -5.77 7.80 -7.29
CA VAL A 232 -4.57 8.61 -7.45
C VAL A 232 -3.50 8.21 -6.44
N ILE A 233 -2.24 8.52 -6.75
CA ILE A 233 -1.15 8.43 -5.78
C ILE A 233 -0.58 9.80 -5.51
N VAL A 234 -0.11 10.02 -4.29
CA VAL A 234 0.61 11.22 -3.88
C VAL A 234 1.98 10.80 -3.40
N ASP A 235 3.02 11.27 -4.05
CA ASP A 235 4.39 10.98 -3.59
C ASP A 235 4.79 11.88 -2.42
N SER A 236 5.93 11.58 -1.80
CA SER A 236 6.42 12.28 -0.61
C SER A 236 6.77 13.77 -0.84
N PHE A 237 6.87 14.21 -2.09
CA PHE A 237 7.04 15.62 -2.45
C PHE A 237 5.69 16.33 -2.73
N GLY A 238 4.58 15.60 -2.57
CA GLY A 238 3.23 16.11 -2.82
C GLY A 238 2.81 16.11 -4.29
N TYR A 239 3.62 15.55 -5.21
CA TYR A 239 3.18 15.41 -6.59
C TYR A 239 2.13 14.30 -6.69
N VAL A 240 1.04 14.62 -7.36
CA VAL A 240 -0.09 13.70 -7.59
C VAL A 240 0.07 13.06 -8.97
N TYR A 241 -0.05 11.75 -9.03
CA TYR A 241 -0.01 10.98 -10.27
C TYR A 241 -1.21 10.05 -10.35
N ARG A 242 -1.54 9.58 -11.55
CA ARG A 242 -2.59 8.58 -11.77
C ARG A 242 -2.30 7.26 -11.06
N GLY A 243 -1.04 6.85 -11.06
CA GLY A 243 -0.56 5.62 -10.44
C GLY A 243 0.95 5.63 -10.27
N TRP A 244 1.49 4.63 -9.59
CA TRP A 244 2.93 4.45 -9.40
C TRP A 244 3.70 4.23 -10.70
N CYS A 245 3.02 3.88 -11.78
CA CYS A 245 3.61 3.84 -13.11
C CYS A 245 4.07 5.24 -13.61
N LYS A 246 3.60 6.33 -12.97
CA LYS A 246 3.88 7.74 -13.28
C LYS A 246 3.71 8.08 -14.77
N SER A 247 2.85 7.33 -15.47
CA SER A 247 2.57 7.55 -16.88
C SER A 247 1.84 8.87 -17.10
N ASN A 248 2.21 9.58 -18.16
CA ASN A 248 1.66 10.89 -18.54
C ASN A 248 1.95 12.04 -17.53
N GLY A 249 3.04 11.92 -16.75
CA GLY A 249 3.47 12.96 -15.83
C GLY A 249 2.59 13.10 -14.58
N HIS A 250 2.82 14.15 -13.82
CA HIS A 250 2.02 14.48 -12.63
C HIS A 250 0.77 15.30 -13.00
N MET A 251 -0.25 15.21 -12.15
CA MET A 251 -1.53 15.91 -12.25
C MET A 251 -1.54 17.23 -11.47
N GLY A 252 -0.39 17.62 -10.91
CA GLY A 252 -0.19 18.79 -10.04
C GLY A 252 0.51 18.41 -8.73
N ASN A 253 0.42 19.30 -7.74
CA ASN A 253 1.03 19.11 -6.44
C ASN A 253 0.05 19.48 -5.33
N ILE A 254 -0.23 18.53 -4.43
CA ILE A 254 -1.21 18.70 -3.36
C ILE A 254 -0.78 19.75 -2.33
N TYR A 255 0.52 19.85 -2.03
CA TYR A 255 1.05 20.84 -1.08
C TYR A 255 1.02 22.27 -1.63
N LYS A 256 0.88 22.40 -2.96
CA LYS A 256 0.74 23.71 -3.64
C LYS A 256 -0.72 24.03 -4.03
N GLY A 257 -1.66 23.11 -3.76
CA GLY A 257 -3.06 23.28 -4.13
C GLY A 257 -3.28 23.36 -5.66
N THR A 258 -2.47 22.64 -6.46
CA THR A 258 -2.50 22.77 -7.93
C THR A 258 -2.93 21.49 -8.66
N PHE A 259 -3.31 20.42 -7.92
CA PHE A 259 -3.74 19.20 -8.58
C PHE A 259 -5.26 19.20 -8.84
N GLU A 260 -5.64 18.47 -9.90
CA GLU A 260 -7.03 18.21 -10.26
C GLU A 260 -7.20 16.73 -10.61
N ILE A 261 -8.35 16.14 -10.20
CA ILE A 261 -8.71 14.77 -10.53
C ILE A 261 -9.19 14.72 -11.99
N ASP A 262 -8.72 13.74 -12.76
CA ASP A 262 -9.18 13.55 -14.15
C ASP A 262 -10.68 13.23 -14.19
N SER A 263 -11.39 13.80 -15.17
CA SER A 263 -12.80 13.49 -15.40
C SER A 263 -13.01 12.23 -16.25
N ASN A 264 -12.00 11.81 -17.02
CA ASN A 264 -12.10 10.72 -17.98
C ASN A 264 -10.90 9.75 -17.88
N PRO A 265 -11.11 8.46 -18.10
CA PRO A 265 -10.02 7.48 -18.17
C PRO A 265 -9.14 7.74 -19.38
N ARG A 266 -7.90 7.27 -19.32
CA ARG A 266 -6.91 7.42 -20.42
C ARG A 266 -6.40 6.07 -20.86
N ALA A 267 -6.01 5.96 -22.14
CA ALA A 267 -5.35 4.77 -22.65
C ALA A 267 -4.04 4.53 -21.91
N CYS A 268 -3.84 3.30 -21.44
CA CYS A 268 -2.62 2.90 -20.73
C CYS A 268 -1.45 2.83 -21.71
N PRO A 269 -0.37 3.61 -21.49
CA PRO A 269 0.79 3.60 -22.36
C PRO A 269 1.84 2.55 -21.97
N ARG A 270 1.55 1.71 -20.96
CA ARG A 270 2.51 0.76 -20.38
C ARG A 270 2.19 -0.67 -20.79
N PHE A 271 3.25 -1.38 -21.20
CA PHE A 271 3.19 -2.83 -21.44
C PHE A 271 3.16 -3.65 -20.14
N GLN A 272 3.57 -3.04 -19.01
CA GLN A 272 3.62 -3.71 -17.71
C GLN A 272 2.97 -2.84 -16.64
N CYS A 273 2.08 -3.47 -15.86
CA CYS A 273 1.45 -2.89 -14.69
C CYS A 273 1.71 -3.83 -13.51
N ASN A 274 2.77 -3.56 -12.75
CA ASN A 274 3.26 -4.48 -11.72
C ASN A 274 3.06 -3.96 -10.28
N ASN A 275 2.65 -2.69 -10.10
CA ASN A 275 2.32 -2.17 -8.78
C ASN A 275 0.94 -2.65 -8.33
N GLY A 276 0.81 -3.14 -7.08
CA GLY A 276 -0.43 -3.69 -6.55
C GLY A 276 -1.56 -2.68 -6.51
N PHE A 277 -1.27 -1.43 -6.13
CA PHE A 277 -2.27 -0.36 -6.11
C PHE A 277 -2.74 0.00 -7.52
N ASP A 278 -1.81 0.11 -8.48
CA ASP A 278 -2.15 0.40 -9.89
C ASP A 278 -3.00 -0.72 -10.53
N LEU A 279 -2.79 -1.98 -10.12
CA LEU A 279 -3.58 -3.11 -10.60
C LEU A 279 -5.05 -3.07 -10.14
N MET A 280 -5.34 -2.42 -9.03
CA MET A 280 -6.71 -2.24 -8.53
C MET A 280 -7.51 -1.20 -9.31
N ALA A 281 -6.84 -0.29 -10.05
CA ALA A 281 -7.56 0.65 -10.90
C ALA A 281 -8.35 -0.11 -11.98
N PRO A 282 -9.65 0.16 -12.17
CA PRO A 282 -10.41 -0.46 -13.24
C PRO A 282 -9.80 -0.22 -14.62
N LYS A 283 -9.89 -1.22 -15.49
CA LYS A 283 -9.43 -1.14 -16.87
C LYS A 283 -10.53 -1.69 -17.76
N SER A 284 -10.93 -0.90 -18.76
CA SER A 284 -11.87 -1.38 -19.76
C SER A 284 -11.16 -2.23 -20.81
N GLU A 285 -11.94 -2.84 -21.71
CA GLU A 285 -11.40 -3.47 -22.91
C GLU A 285 -10.65 -2.44 -23.77
N LYS A 286 -9.73 -2.93 -24.62
CA LYS A 286 -8.96 -2.08 -25.52
C LYS A 286 -9.90 -1.24 -26.39
N SER A 287 -9.76 0.07 -26.34
CA SER A 287 -10.36 0.94 -27.35
C SER A 287 -9.52 0.83 -28.63
N TRP A 288 -9.87 -0.06 -29.54
CA TRP A 288 -9.33 -0.04 -30.90
C TRP A 288 -9.98 1.11 -31.65
N GLY A 289 -9.19 2.14 -31.88
CA GLY A 289 -9.51 3.21 -32.82
C GLY A 289 -10.31 4.36 -32.24
N ILE A 290 -9.56 5.40 -31.85
CA ILE A 290 -9.78 6.76 -32.40
C ILE A 290 -8.41 7.42 -32.28
N ALA A 291 -7.75 7.62 -33.42
CA ALA A 291 -6.59 8.46 -33.58
C ALA A 291 -7.03 9.93 -33.39
#